data_cf35e193ff6864d0559a0819d9b1943d
#
_entry.id   cf35e193ff6864d0559a0819d9b1943d
#
_cell.length_a   1.000
_cell.length_b   1.000
_cell.length_c   1.000
_cell.angle_alpha   90.00
_cell.angle_beta   90.00
_cell.angle_gamma   90.00
#
_symmetry.space_group_name_H-M   'P 1'
#
loop_
_entity.id
_entity.type
_entity.pdbx_description
1 polymer ?
#
loop_
_entity_poly.entity_id
_entity_poly.type
_entity_poly.pdbx_seq_one_letter_code
_entity_poly.pdbx_strand_id
1 'polypeptide(L)'
;MLKRVTQVEPGTVRRLVDLYRESMDQLARHFESPQAMEQAYEEFLTEFVTHHRQMVLVEEVDGEWVSALRCVESAPGVWFLEALETAPQARGKGWAKQLMKHTQQLLTGQGAGELFSLVSPRNTPSIATHVSCGFVATDRQPINGWGEEEPGMILYAWQSEGTPCT
;
A
#
# COMPACT_ATOMS: atom_id res chain seq x y z
N MET A 1 -15.32 -0.79 4.22
CA MET A 1 -14.92 -0.21 5.54
C MET A 1 -13.43 -0.36 5.71
N LEU A 2 -12.74 0.75 5.99
CA LEU A 2 -11.29 0.74 6.23
C LEU A 2 -10.99 0.00 7.54
N LYS A 3 -10.04 -0.93 7.49
CA LYS A 3 -9.50 -1.61 8.67
C LYS A 3 -7.98 -1.53 8.70
N ARG A 4 -7.43 -1.39 9.89
CA ARG A 4 -6.00 -1.53 10.14
C ARG A 4 -5.72 -2.93 10.66
N VAL A 5 -4.77 -3.61 10.05
CA VAL A 5 -4.29 -4.92 10.52
C VAL A 5 -3.31 -4.68 11.67
N THR A 6 -3.71 -5.05 12.88
CA THR A 6 -2.91 -4.84 14.11
C THR A 6 -2.38 -6.13 14.71
N GLN A 7 -2.95 -7.26 14.32
CA GLN A 7 -2.55 -8.59 14.78
C GLN A 7 -2.35 -9.51 13.59
N VAL A 8 -1.30 -10.30 13.65
CA VAL A 8 -0.96 -11.26 12.59
C VAL A 8 -1.21 -12.67 13.11
N GLU A 9 -2.33 -13.20 12.70
CA GLU A 9 -2.75 -14.58 12.96
C GLU A 9 -2.70 -15.39 11.65
N PRO A 10 -2.73 -16.74 11.69
CA PRO A 10 -2.73 -17.54 10.46
C PRO A 10 -3.82 -17.16 9.47
N GLY A 11 -5.01 -16.81 9.96
CA GLY A 11 -6.12 -16.33 9.13
C GLY A 11 -5.83 -14.99 8.47
N THR A 12 -5.15 -14.07 9.15
CA THR A 12 -4.72 -12.77 8.60
C THR A 12 -3.76 -12.97 7.43
N VAL A 13 -2.74 -13.81 7.63
CA VAL A 13 -1.74 -14.12 6.60
C VAL A 13 -2.42 -14.70 5.37
N ARG A 14 -3.29 -15.67 5.55
CA ARG A 14 -4.00 -16.32 4.45
C ARG A 14 -4.86 -15.33 3.66
N ARG A 15 -5.60 -14.47 4.34
CA ARG A 15 -6.44 -13.43 3.70
C ARG A 15 -5.61 -12.47 2.86
N LEU A 16 -4.44 -12.05 3.35
CA LEU A 16 -3.54 -11.17 2.60
C LEU A 16 -2.86 -11.90 1.45
N VAL A 17 -2.42 -13.15 1.63
CA VAL A 17 -1.88 -13.97 0.53
C VAL A 17 -2.90 -14.13 -0.59
N ASP A 18 -4.16 -14.38 -0.27
CA ASP A 18 -5.22 -14.52 -1.26
C ASP A 18 -5.53 -13.20 -1.96
N LEU A 19 -5.53 -12.08 -1.21
CA LEU A 19 -5.70 -10.75 -1.79
C LEU A 19 -4.59 -10.39 -2.76
N TYR A 20 -3.33 -10.61 -2.34
CA TYR A 20 -2.13 -10.35 -3.13
C TYR A 20 -1.75 -11.51 -4.06
N ARG A 21 -2.69 -12.35 -4.45
CA ARG A 21 -2.42 -13.62 -5.18
C ARG A 21 -1.49 -13.44 -6.36
N GLU A 22 -1.71 -12.42 -7.17
CA GLU A 22 -0.90 -12.18 -8.35
C GLU A 22 0.57 -11.85 -7.99
N SER A 23 0.78 -10.97 -7.02
CA SER A 23 2.12 -10.64 -6.51
C SER A 23 2.75 -11.80 -5.78
N MET A 24 1.96 -12.58 -5.03
CA MET A 24 2.44 -13.77 -4.33
C MET A 24 2.88 -14.89 -5.27
N ASP A 25 2.17 -15.10 -6.37
CA ASP A 25 2.56 -16.09 -7.38
C ASP A 25 3.89 -15.72 -8.05
N GLN A 26 4.15 -14.44 -8.26
CA GLN A 26 5.46 -13.98 -8.72
C GLN A 26 6.55 -14.17 -7.67
N LEU A 27 6.25 -13.83 -6.42
CA LEU A 27 7.18 -13.93 -5.30
C LEU A 27 7.53 -15.40 -4.99
N ALA A 28 6.58 -16.31 -5.15
CA ALA A 28 6.76 -17.74 -4.86
C ALA A 28 7.93 -18.38 -5.65
N ARG A 29 8.27 -17.82 -6.80
CA ARG A 29 9.41 -18.29 -7.62
C ARG A 29 10.77 -18.15 -6.95
N HIS A 30 10.87 -17.31 -5.93
CA HIS A 30 12.09 -17.05 -5.16
C HIS A 30 12.20 -17.89 -3.88
N PHE A 31 11.22 -18.76 -3.62
CA PHE A 31 11.17 -19.60 -2.44
C PHE A 31 11.17 -21.11 -2.80
N GLU A 32 11.63 -21.93 -1.89
CA GLU A 32 11.69 -23.39 -2.07
C GLU A 32 10.30 -24.03 -2.15
N SER A 33 9.30 -23.41 -1.48
CA SER A 33 7.93 -23.90 -1.45
C SER A 33 6.95 -22.75 -1.18
N PRO A 34 5.65 -22.91 -1.51
CA PRO A 34 4.62 -21.97 -1.11
C PRO A 34 4.55 -21.74 0.40
N GLN A 35 4.79 -22.79 1.20
CA GLN A 35 4.79 -22.70 2.66
C GLN A 35 5.95 -21.85 3.18
N ALA A 36 7.14 -21.97 2.57
CA ALA A 36 8.30 -21.15 2.92
C ALA A 36 8.03 -19.66 2.62
N MET A 37 7.38 -19.36 1.51
CA MET A 37 6.95 -18.00 1.17
C MET A 37 5.94 -17.46 2.18
N GLU A 38 4.90 -18.21 2.53
CA GLU A 38 3.90 -17.79 3.49
C GLU A 38 4.50 -17.56 4.88
N GLN A 39 5.44 -18.39 5.31
CA GLN A 39 6.15 -18.20 6.57
C GLN A 39 6.99 -16.93 6.57
N ALA A 40 7.74 -16.67 5.50
CA ALA A 40 8.52 -15.43 5.36
C ALA A 40 7.61 -14.20 5.35
N TYR A 41 6.46 -14.29 4.73
CA TYR A 41 5.46 -13.20 4.70
C TYR A 41 4.84 -12.97 6.08
N GLU A 42 4.54 -14.03 6.83
CA GLU A 42 4.07 -13.92 8.23
C GLU A 42 5.09 -13.23 9.11
N GLU A 43 6.36 -13.60 9.02
CA GLU A 43 7.45 -12.96 9.76
C GLU A 43 7.58 -11.48 9.40
N PHE A 44 7.54 -11.15 8.11
CA PHE A 44 7.53 -9.78 7.62
C PHE A 44 6.36 -8.97 8.18
N LEU A 45 5.14 -9.50 8.09
CA LEU A 45 3.94 -8.82 8.58
C LEU A 45 3.98 -8.60 10.09
N THR A 46 4.41 -9.61 10.85
CA THR A 46 4.50 -9.53 12.30
C THR A 46 5.43 -8.41 12.73
N GLU A 47 6.58 -8.29 12.10
CA GLU A 47 7.51 -7.18 12.35
C GLU A 47 6.91 -5.84 11.88
N PHE A 48 6.36 -5.81 10.67
CA PHE A 48 5.84 -4.60 10.05
C PHE A 48 4.73 -3.95 10.88
N VAL A 49 3.74 -4.71 11.34
CA VAL A 49 2.57 -4.15 12.06
C VAL A 49 2.89 -3.74 13.51
N THR A 50 3.98 -4.23 14.08
CA THR A 50 4.42 -3.83 15.42
C THR A 50 5.12 -2.48 15.44
N HIS A 51 5.62 -2.02 14.28
CA HIS A 51 6.33 -0.74 14.19
C HIS A 51 5.33 0.42 14.15
N HIS A 52 5.46 1.37 15.07
CA HIS A 52 4.49 2.48 15.24
C HIS A 52 4.37 3.42 14.03
N ARG A 53 5.37 3.44 13.15
CA ARG A 53 5.39 4.26 11.92
C ARG A 53 5.03 3.45 10.67
N GLN A 54 4.45 2.29 10.85
CA GLN A 54 4.07 1.41 9.76
C GLN A 54 2.65 0.87 9.99
N MET A 55 1.90 0.71 8.92
CA MET A 55 0.58 0.09 9.01
C MET A 55 0.20 -0.64 7.73
N VAL A 56 -0.57 -1.71 7.91
CA VAL A 56 -1.25 -2.39 6.82
C VAL A 56 -2.72 -2.00 6.90
N LEU A 57 -3.25 -1.47 5.81
CA LEU A 57 -4.64 -1.06 5.69
C LEU A 57 -5.35 -1.92 4.65
N VAL A 58 -6.57 -2.30 4.96
CA VAL A 58 -7.42 -3.07 4.04
C VAL A 58 -8.80 -2.43 3.93
N GLU A 59 -9.40 -2.55 2.76
CA GLU A 59 -10.82 -2.27 2.56
C GLU A 59 -11.60 -3.57 2.71
N GLU A 60 -12.56 -3.58 3.63
CA GLU A 60 -13.42 -4.73 3.87
C GLU A 60 -14.83 -4.44 3.38
N VAL A 61 -15.38 -5.37 2.60
CA VAL A 61 -16.73 -5.34 2.06
C VAL A 61 -17.39 -6.69 2.33
N ASP A 62 -18.51 -6.67 3.03
CA ASP A 62 -19.26 -7.90 3.38
C ASP A 62 -18.39 -8.99 4.07
N GLY A 63 -17.46 -8.55 4.92
CA GLY A 63 -16.54 -9.43 5.64
C GLY A 63 -15.31 -9.86 4.85
N GLU A 64 -15.23 -9.54 3.56
CA GLU A 64 -14.09 -9.87 2.70
C GLU A 64 -13.14 -8.69 2.52
N TRP A 65 -11.84 -8.96 2.53
CA TRP A 65 -10.82 -7.98 2.23
C TRP A 65 -10.65 -7.88 0.72
N VAL A 66 -11.03 -6.74 0.16
CA VAL A 66 -11.08 -6.54 -1.29
C VAL A 66 -9.89 -5.77 -1.85
N SER A 67 -9.27 -4.91 -1.04
CA SER A 67 -8.07 -4.16 -1.43
C SER A 67 -7.18 -3.92 -0.22
N ALA A 68 -5.88 -3.83 -0.42
CA ALA A 68 -4.89 -3.61 0.64
C ALA A 68 -3.77 -2.67 0.18
N LEU A 69 -3.15 -2.00 1.13
CA LEU A 69 -1.90 -1.27 0.94
C LEU A 69 -1.10 -1.22 2.25
N ARG A 70 0.16 -0.86 2.15
CA ARG A 70 1.01 -0.58 3.30
C ARG A 70 1.39 0.89 3.34
N CYS A 71 1.53 1.43 4.54
CA CYS A 71 1.95 2.80 4.79
C CYS A 71 3.19 2.82 5.67
N VAL A 72 4.17 3.65 5.31
CA VAL A 72 5.40 3.87 6.10
C VAL A 72 5.57 5.37 6.30
N GLU A 73 5.69 5.83 7.55
CA GLU A 73 6.05 7.21 7.84
C GLU A 73 7.56 7.37 7.69
N SER A 74 7.99 7.98 6.59
CA SER A 74 9.40 8.16 6.25
C SER A 74 10.04 9.36 6.96
N ALA A 75 9.23 10.36 7.32
CA ALA A 75 9.58 11.53 8.12
C ALA A 75 8.32 12.03 8.82
N PRO A 76 8.41 12.85 9.87
CA PRO A 76 7.22 13.36 10.56
C PRO A 76 6.22 14.01 9.59
N GLY A 77 5.00 13.46 9.53
CA GLY A 77 3.94 13.92 8.63
C GLY A 77 4.11 13.57 7.15
N VAL A 78 5.13 12.79 6.80
CA VAL A 78 5.41 12.35 5.42
C VAL A 78 5.28 10.83 5.35
N TRP A 79 4.31 10.36 4.57
CA TRP A 79 4.01 8.94 4.45
C TRP A 79 4.25 8.43 3.04
N PHE A 80 4.84 7.25 2.97
CA PHE A 80 5.01 6.49 1.74
C PHE A 80 3.98 5.37 1.67
N LEU A 81 3.26 5.28 0.57
CA LEU A 81 2.26 4.25 0.31
C LEU A 81 2.82 3.24 -0.68
N GLU A 82 2.67 1.96 -0.36
CA GLU A 82 3.18 0.88 -1.18
C GLU A 82 2.23 -0.31 -1.26
N ALA A 83 2.51 -1.21 -2.19
CA ALA A 83 1.81 -2.49 -2.33
C ALA A 83 0.29 -2.34 -2.41
N LEU A 84 -0.20 -1.32 -3.10
CA LEU A 84 -1.63 -1.18 -3.38
C LEU A 84 -2.06 -2.26 -4.37
N GLU A 85 -2.94 -3.14 -3.94
CA GLU A 85 -3.50 -4.21 -4.78
C GLU A 85 -4.96 -4.48 -4.42
N THR A 86 -5.72 -4.87 -5.42
CA THR A 86 -7.10 -5.33 -5.27
C THR A 86 -7.16 -6.82 -5.55
N ALA A 87 -7.87 -7.56 -4.72
CA ALA A 87 -8.08 -8.99 -4.92
C ALA A 87 -8.60 -9.27 -6.34
N PRO A 88 -8.11 -10.32 -7.03
CA PRO A 88 -8.44 -10.57 -8.43
C PRO A 88 -9.94 -10.56 -8.72
N GLN A 89 -10.74 -11.19 -7.86
CA GLN A 89 -12.20 -11.28 -8.01
C GLN A 89 -12.93 -9.96 -7.70
N ALA A 90 -12.27 -8.99 -7.12
CA ALA A 90 -12.86 -7.70 -6.70
C ALA A 90 -12.47 -6.52 -7.61
N ARG A 91 -11.71 -6.77 -8.66
CA ARG A 91 -11.22 -5.72 -9.58
C ARG A 91 -12.34 -5.08 -10.38
N GLY A 92 -12.09 -3.86 -10.86
CA GLY A 92 -13.02 -3.13 -11.71
C GLY A 92 -14.20 -2.49 -10.98
N LYS A 93 -14.21 -2.49 -9.65
CA LYS A 93 -15.30 -1.96 -8.81
C LYS A 93 -14.92 -0.69 -8.03
N GLY A 94 -13.71 -0.17 -8.22
CA GLY A 94 -13.25 1.05 -7.58
C GLY A 94 -12.73 0.89 -6.14
N TRP A 95 -12.48 -0.33 -5.67
CA TRP A 95 -12.04 -0.57 -4.29
C TRP A 95 -10.66 0.00 -3.97
N ALA A 96 -9.71 -0.06 -4.92
CA ALA A 96 -8.40 0.56 -4.73
C ALA A 96 -8.52 2.08 -4.55
N LYS A 97 -9.36 2.73 -5.33
CA LYS A 97 -9.66 4.17 -5.20
C LYS A 97 -10.29 4.48 -3.84
N GLN A 98 -11.24 3.67 -3.40
CA GLN A 98 -11.89 3.86 -2.10
C GLN A 98 -10.89 3.69 -0.96
N LEU A 99 -10.06 2.64 -0.99
CA LEU A 99 -9.01 2.42 -0.02
C LEU A 99 -8.05 3.60 0.04
N MET A 100 -7.60 4.09 -1.13
CA MET A 100 -6.70 5.25 -1.21
C MET A 100 -7.33 6.49 -0.55
N LYS A 101 -8.59 6.79 -0.83
CA LYS A 101 -9.30 7.93 -0.23
C LYS A 101 -9.44 7.78 1.28
N HIS A 102 -9.81 6.61 1.76
CA HIS A 102 -9.88 6.34 3.20
C HIS A 102 -8.51 6.48 3.87
N THR A 103 -7.45 6.04 3.19
CA THR A 103 -6.07 6.20 3.68
C THR A 103 -5.68 7.67 3.77
N GLN A 104 -5.99 8.47 2.76
CA GLN A 104 -5.76 9.92 2.78
C GLN A 104 -6.48 10.59 3.97
N GLN A 105 -7.73 10.24 4.21
CA GLN A 105 -8.50 10.77 5.34
C GLN A 105 -7.91 10.35 6.68
N LEU A 106 -7.56 9.09 6.84
CA LEU A 106 -6.95 8.56 8.06
C LEU A 106 -5.63 9.26 8.38
N LEU A 107 -4.73 9.32 7.41
CA LEU A 107 -3.39 9.89 7.60
C LEU A 107 -3.45 11.41 7.83
N THR A 108 -4.31 12.12 7.10
CA THR A 108 -4.54 13.56 7.33
C THR A 108 -5.05 13.81 8.74
N GLY A 109 -5.98 12.99 9.23
CA GLY A 109 -6.47 13.05 10.61
C GLY A 109 -5.39 12.81 11.67
N GLN A 110 -4.29 12.16 11.28
CA GLN A 110 -3.11 11.92 12.12
C GLN A 110 -1.99 12.96 11.91
N GLY A 111 -2.25 14.01 11.13
CA GLY A 111 -1.30 15.10 10.90
C GLY A 111 -0.40 14.92 9.67
N ALA A 112 -0.71 13.98 8.78
CA ALA A 112 0.04 13.82 7.54
C ALA A 112 -0.15 15.04 6.63
N GLY A 113 0.98 15.61 6.17
CA GLY A 113 0.99 16.72 5.20
C GLY A 113 1.23 16.24 3.77
N GLU A 114 2.03 15.20 3.61
CA GLU A 114 2.40 14.67 2.29
C GLU A 114 2.30 13.14 2.25
N LEU A 115 1.82 12.63 1.12
CA LEU A 115 1.83 11.21 0.79
C LEU A 115 2.60 11.00 -0.52
N PHE A 116 3.43 9.97 -0.56
CA PHE A 116 4.18 9.57 -1.74
C PHE A 116 3.88 8.13 -2.12
N SER A 117 4.02 7.82 -3.39
CA SER A 117 3.90 6.46 -3.91
C SER A 117 4.74 6.30 -5.17
N LEU A 118 5.37 5.15 -5.34
CA LEU A 118 6.08 4.81 -6.57
C LEU A 118 5.19 3.97 -7.47
N VAL A 119 5.06 4.39 -8.72
CA VAL A 119 4.23 3.72 -9.71
C VAL A 119 5.02 3.45 -10.98
N SER A 120 4.95 2.23 -11.48
CA SER A 120 5.51 1.91 -12.79
C SER A 120 4.77 2.67 -13.89
N PRO A 121 5.49 3.29 -14.84
CA PRO A 121 4.86 3.97 -15.97
C PRO A 121 4.05 3.03 -16.88
N ARG A 122 4.23 1.71 -16.72
CA ARG A 122 3.48 0.67 -17.43
C ARG A 122 2.22 0.22 -16.70
N ASN A 123 2.09 0.55 -15.41
CA ASN A 123 0.93 0.16 -14.61
C ASN A 123 -0.21 1.16 -14.77
N THR A 124 -0.91 1.09 -15.90
CA THR A 124 -2.01 2.00 -16.24
C THR A 124 -3.13 2.00 -15.18
N PRO A 125 -3.59 0.87 -14.65
CA PRO A 125 -4.61 0.88 -13.59
C PRO A 125 -4.17 1.61 -12.32
N SER A 126 -2.94 1.42 -11.89
CA SER A 126 -2.39 2.11 -10.72
C SER A 126 -2.27 3.62 -10.95
N ILE A 127 -1.78 4.03 -12.12
CA ILE A 127 -1.72 5.45 -12.51
C ILE A 127 -3.12 6.07 -12.43
N ALA A 128 -4.12 5.43 -13.03
CA ALA A 128 -5.50 5.92 -13.02
C ALA A 128 -6.04 6.08 -11.59
N THR A 129 -5.77 5.12 -10.71
CA THR A 129 -6.17 5.16 -9.30
C THR A 129 -5.52 6.34 -8.58
N HIS A 130 -4.19 6.51 -8.70
CA HIS A 130 -3.46 7.60 -8.06
C HIS A 130 -3.94 8.97 -8.57
N VAL A 131 -4.03 9.16 -9.87
CA VAL A 131 -4.50 10.42 -10.47
C VAL A 131 -5.92 10.75 -10.02
N SER A 132 -6.82 9.75 -9.99
CA SER A 132 -8.21 9.95 -9.55
C SER A 132 -8.34 10.32 -8.07
N CYS A 133 -7.30 10.06 -7.27
CA CYS A 133 -7.20 10.42 -5.86
C CYS A 133 -6.39 11.71 -5.62
N GLY A 134 -6.02 12.43 -6.67
CA GLY A 134 -5.33 13.71 -6.58
C GLY A 134 -3.82 13.62 -6.49
N PHE A 135 -3.22 12.44 -6.67
CA PHE A 135 -1.77 12.31 -6.79
C PHE A 135 -1.28 12.88 -8.12
N VAL A 136 -0.12 13.49 -8.11
CA VAL A 136 0.52 14.11 -9.27
C VAL A 136 1.89 13.48 -9.48
N ALA A 137 2.19 13.12 -10.72
CA ALA A 137 3.52 12.65 -11.10
C ALA A 137 4.56 13.75 -10.87
N THR A 138 5.71 13.40 -10.34
CA THR A 138 6.83 14.31 -10.12
C THR A 138 8.03 13.92 -10.97
N ASP A 139 8.99 14.82 -11.10
CA ASP A 139 10.30 14.58 -11.71
C ASP A 139 11.39 14.27 -10.67
N ARG A 140 10.99 14.06 -9.41
CA ARG A 140 11.90 13.71 -8.33
C ARG A 140 12.48 12.31 -8.53
N GLN A 141 13.65 12.04 -7.92
CA GLN A 141 14.20 10.70 -7.85
C GLN A 141 13.20 9.71 -7.24
N PRO A 142 13.05 8.51 -7.84
CA PRO A 142 12.11 7.50 -7.37
C PRO A 142 12.66 6.77 -6.14
N ILE A 143 12.63 7.43 -4.99
CA ILE A 143 13.11 6.91 -3.71
C ILE A 143 11.93 6.41 -2.89
N ASN A 144 12.03 5.17 -2.39
CA ASN A 144 10.98 4.54 -1.59
C ASN A 144 11.01 5.00 -0.12
N GLY A 145 10.09 4.48 0.70
CA GLY A 145 9.94 4.85 2.11
C GLY A 145 11.14 4.48 2.99
N TRP A 146 12.07 3.68 2.50
CA TRP A 146 13.31 3.29 3.21
C TRP A 146 14.55 3.99 2.68
N GLY A 147 14.39 4.94 1.76
CA GLY A 147 15.50 5.70 1.19
C GLY A 147 16.24 5.00 0.06
N GLU A 148 15.67 3.93 -0.49
CA GLU A 148 16.24 3.19 -1.61
C GLU A 148 15.70 3.70 -2.94
N GLU A 149 16.56 3.81 -3.94
CA GLU A 149 16.15 4.18 -5.30
C GLU A 149 15.57 2.98 -6.03
N GLU A 150 14.42 3.19 -6.69
CA GLU A 150 13.78 2.20 -7.56
C GLU A 150 13.78 2.73 -9.00
N PRO A 151 14.85 2.45 -9.78
CA PRO A 151 15.01 3.00 -11.12
C PRO A 151 13.85 2.62 -12.06
N GLY A 152 13.42 3.57 -12.88
CA GLY A 152 12.34 3.36 -13.84
C GLY A 152 10.93 3.58 -13.27
N MET A 153 10.80 3.77 -11.97
CA MET A 153 9.53 4.13 -11.34
C MET A 153 9.33 5.65 -11.34
N ILE A 154 8.09 6.08 -11.23
CA ILE A 154 7.72 7.50 -11.11
C ILE A 154 7.20 7.75 -9.70
N LEU A 155 7.73 8.77 -9.04
CA LEU A 155 7.26 9.22 -7.74
C LEU A 155 6.02 10.10 -7.91
N TYR A 156 4.90 9.63 -7.39
CA TYR A 156 3.66 10.39 -7.29
C TYR A 156 3.55 11.02 -5.91
N ALA A 157 3.06 12.25 -5.86
CA ALA A 157 2.91 13.01 -4.62
C ALA A 157 1.48 13.52 -4.46
N TRP A 158 1.04 13.55 -3.21
CA TRP A 158 -0.21 14.15 -2.80
C TRP A 158 0.02 14.99 -1.54
N GLN A 159 -0.61 16.16 -1.48
CA GLN A 159 -0.55 17.04 -0.30
C GLN A 159 -1.95 17.21 0.28
N SER A 160 -2.03 17.22 1.61
CA SER A 160 -3.29 17.52 2.31
C SER A 160 -3.68 18.99 2.10
N GLU A 161 -4.97 19.26 2.03
CA GLU A 161 -5.49 20.64 1.98
C GLU A 161 -5.05 21.37 3.26
N GLY A 162 -4.47 22.58 3.07
CA GLY A 162 -3.95 23.40 4.17
C GLY A 162 -2.45 23.26 4.45
N THR A 163 -1.73 22.39 3.74
CA THR A 163 -0.26 22.36 3.80
C THR A 163 0.27 23.44 2.85
N PRO A 164 1.09 24.41 3.34
CA PRO A 164 1.67 25.43 2.46
C PRO A 164 2.58 24.76 1.44
N CYS A 165 2.44 25.14 0.17
CA CYS A 165 3.42 24.84 -0.86
C CYS A 165 4.76 25.46 -0.46
N THR A 166 5.74 24.63 -0.13
CA THR A 166 7.13 25.04 0.07
C THR A 166 7.93 24.86 -1.21
#